data_1fc6bdaa87e6a3775fe1f63111e4e92e
#
_entry.id   1fc6bdaa87e6a3775fe1f63111e4e92e
#
_cell.length_a   1.000
_cell.length_b   1.000
_cell.length_c   1.000
_cell.angle_alpha   90.00
_cell.angle_beta   90.00
_cell.angle_gamma   90.00
#
_symmetry.space_group_name_H-M   'P 1'
#
loop_
_entity.id
_entity.type
_entity.pdbx_description
1 polymer ?
#
loop_
_entity_poly.entity_id
_entity_poly.type
_entity_poly.pdbx_seq_one_letter_code
_entity_poly.pdbx_strand_id
1 'polypeptide(L)'
;MWDCPFCRTPSPSEDSQTIAMVQARVDKGDPVAFFSLGTNYIGGLYGMVKDVTRAVELYERAAELGVKAAHYNLACLYANGADVAKDMDKAFRHYEAAAMCGHFSARYNLGGMEYKARNYDLALQHWMISAKLGHDFSLDKIKTFFMSGLATKAHYAAALRGYQNAIKEMSSPDRDESKVFFTLAEESRP
;
A
#
# COMPACT_ATOMS: atom_id res chain seq x y z
N MET A 1 15.17 2.11 33.07
CA MET A 1 15.68 0.82 32.63
C MET A 1 15.55 -0.13 33.81
N TRP A 2 14.62 -1.07 33.78
CA TRP A 2 14.36 -1.99 34.90
C TRP A 2 15.02 -3.33 34.58
N ASP A 3 16.22 -3.53 35.09
CA ASP A 3 16.90 -4.82 35.00
C ASP A 3 16.28 -5.79 36.02
N CYS A 4 16.04 -7.04 35.59
CA CYS A 4 15.56 -8.04 36.51
C CYS A 4 16.57 -8.24 37.67
N PRO A 5 16.19 -8.00 38.94
CA PRO A 5 17.13 -8.06 40.06
C PRO A 5 17.71 -9.45 40.33
N PHE A 6 17.13 -10.50 39.73
CA PHE A 6 17.56 -11.89 39.96
C PHE A 6 18.48 -12.42 38.87
N CYS A 7 18.30 -12.06 37.58
CA CYS A 7 19.07 -12.64 36.49
C CYS A 7 19.95 -11.61 35.75
N ARG A 8 19.85 -10.32 36.07
CA ARG A 8 20.55 -9.21 35.39
C ARG A 8 20.38 -9.20 33.88
N THR A 9 19.42 -9.92 33.35
CA THR A 9 19.04 -9.82 31.95
C THR A 9 18.27 -8.55 31.74
N PRO A 10 18.70 -7.65 30.82
CA PRO A 10 17.89 -6.48 30.49
C PRO A 10 16.51 -6.94 30.01
N SER A 11 15.46 -6.21 30.42
CA SER A 11 14.13 -6.45 29.85
C SER A 11 14.21 -6.28 28.34
N PRO A 12 13.55 -7.17 27.56
CA PRO A 12 13.52 -7.03 26.10
C PRO A 12 13.04 -5.62 25.74
N SER A 13 13.70 -4.97 24.78
CA SER A 13 13.23 -3.68 24.26
C SER A 13 11.83 -3.82 23.68
N GLU A 14 11.05 -2.75 23.62
CA GLU A 14 9.73 -2.76 22.96
C GLU A 14 9.82 -3.30 21.53
N ASP A 15 10.91 -2.96 20.83
CA ASP A 15 11.20 -3.45 19.48
C ASP A 15 11.36 -4.97 19.44
N SER A 16 12.11 -5.56 20.37
CA SER A 16 12.30 -7.01 20.42
C SER A 16 11.01 -7.76 20.78
N GLN A 17 10.16 -7.18 21.62
CA GLN A 17 8.84 -7.73 21.93
C GLN A 17 7.92 -7.69 20.70
N THR A 18 7.92 -6.58 19.96
CA THR A 18 7.15 -6.41 18.73
C THR A 18 7.54 -7.45 17.69
N ILE A 19 8.85 -7.65 17.45
CA ILE A 19 9.32 -8.67 16.52
C ILE A 19 8.93 -10.08 16.98
N ALA A 20 9.07 -10.40 18.26
CA ALA A 20 8.68 -11.71 18.79
C ALA A 20 7.18 -11.99 18.61
N MET A 21 6.32 -10.99 18.80
CA MET A 21 4.88 -11.12 18.55
C MET A 21 4.58 -11.34 17.05
N VAL A 22 5.23 -10.60 16.15
CA VAL A 22 5.06 -10.78 14.70
C VAL A 22 5.53 -12.19 14.30
N GLN A 23 6.69 -12.63 14.77
CA GLN A 23 7.24 -13.95 14.47
C GLN A 23 6.30 -15.06 14.97
N ALA A 24 5.77 -14.97 16.17
CA ALA A 24 4.81 -15.95 16.70
C ALA A 24 3.51 -16.07 15.87
N ARG A 25 3.11 -14.98 15.18
CA ARG A 25 1.98 -14.99 14.22
C ARG A 25 2.39 -15.59 12.88
N VAL A 26 3.62 -15.33 12.42
CA VAL A 26 4.18 -15.97 11.21
C VAL A 26 4.24 -17.48 11.39
N ASP A 27 4.68 -17.97 12.55
CA ASP A 27 4.75 -19.40 12.86
C ASP A 27 3.37 -20.09 12.86
N LYS A 28 2.31 -19.29 13.10
CA LYS A 28 0.90 -19.75 12.99
C LYS A 28 0.33 -19.61 11.57
N GLY A 29 1.11 -19.14 10.61
CA GLY A 29 0.68 -18.99 9.23
C GLY A 29 -0.20 -17.77 8.94
N ASP A 30 -0.18 -16.74 9.81
CA ASP A 30 -1.00 -15.53 9.64
C ASP A 30 -0.53 -14.71 8.41
N PRO A 31 -1.39 -14.53 7.39
CA PRO A 31 -1.01 -13.82 6.15
C PRO A 31 -0.55 -12.38 6.40
N VAL A 32 -1.18 -11.69 7.33
CA VAL A 32 -0.86 -10.29 7.66
C VAL A 32 0.49 -10.21 8.37
N ALA A 33 0.84 -11.22 9.18
CA ALA A 33 2.14 -11.28 9.85
C ALA A 33 3.29 -11.52 8.87
N PHE A 34 3.11 -12.36 7.84
CA PHE A 34 4.06 -12.50 6.74
C PHE A 34 4.33 -11.15 6.06
N PHE A 35 3.26 -10.43 5.71
CA PHE A 35 3.35 -9.11 5.10
C PHE A 35 4.08 -8.11 6.02
N SER A 36 3.72 -8.05 7.30
CA SER A 36 4.32 -7.14 8.27
C SER A 36 5.81 -7.43 8.47
N LEU A 37 6.19 -8.71 8.59
CA LEU A 37 7.59 -9.11 8.74
C LEU A 37 8.41 -8.77 7.49
N GLY A 38 7.84 -8.98 6.29
CA GLY A 38 8.45 -8.57 5.03
C GLY A 38 8.71 -7.05 4.98
N THR A 39 7.75 -6.24 5.44
CA THR A 39 7.90 -4.78 5.53
C THR A 39 9.03 -4.40 6.50
N ASN A 40 9.13 -5.08 7.64
CA ASN A 40 10.19 -4.85 8.61
C ASN A 40 11.58 -5.14 8.03
N TYR A 41 11.74 -6.23 7.26
CA TYR A 41 12.99 -6.54 6.57
C TYR A 41 13.35 -5.51 5.48
N ILE A 42 12.39 -5.01 4.70
CA ILE A 42 12.64 -3.95 3.70
C ILE A 42 13.15 -2.67 4.37
N GLY A 43 12.53 -2.28 5.49
CA GLY A 43 12.85 -1.04 6.18
C GLY A 43 14.01 -1.14 7.17
N GLY A 44 14.46 -2.35 7.52
CA GLY A 44 15.38 -2.55 8.64
C GLY A 44 14.79 -2.05 9.96
N LEU A 45 13.48 -2.24 10.17
CA LEU A 45 12.75 -1.70 11.31
C LEU A 45 12.98 -2.54 12.58
N TYR A 46 12.77 -1.94 13.74
CA TYR A 46 12.87 -2.60 15.05
C TYR A 46 14.24 -3.27 15.31
N GLY A 47 15.33 -2.64 14.86
CA GLY A 47 16.68 -3.17 15.03
C GLY A 47 17.04 -4.33 14.10
N MET A 48 16.17 -4.69 13.16
CA MET A 48 16.45 -5.72 12.16
C MET A 48 17.41 -5.20 11.08
N VAL A 49 18.25 -6.08 10.56
CA VAL A 49 19.07 -5.77 9.39
C VAL A 49 18.18 -5.86 8.14
N LYS A 50 18.29 -4.86 7.24
CA LYS A 50 17.60 -4.89 5.94
C LYS A 50 17.98 -6.17 5.18
N ASP A 51 16.96 -6.94 4.80
CA ASP A 51 17.12 -8.17 4.00
C ASP A 51 15.99 -8.24 2.96
N VAL A 52 16.30 -7.78 1.76
CA VAL A 52 15.33 -7.70 0.65
C VAL A 52 14.93 -9.08 0.16
N THR A 53 15.87 -10.02 0.11
CA THR A 53 15.58 -11.38 -0.37
C THR A 53 14.53 -12.05 0.52
N ARG A 54 14.75 -11.98 1.83
CA ARG A 54 13.81 -12.51 2.81
C ARG A 54 12.47 -11.79 2.80
N ALA A 55 12.49 -10.48 2.57
CA ALA A 55 11.25 -9.69 2.43
C ALA A 55 10.42 -10.10 1.21
N VAL A 56 11.08 -10.37 0.07
CA VAL A 56 10.39 -10.86 -1.15
C VAL A 56 9.73 -12.21 -0.88
N GLU A 57 10.44 -13.18 -0.29
CA GLU A 57 9.88 -14.49 0.08
C GLU A 57 8.64 -14.36 0.99
N LEU A 58 8.71 -13.48 1.99
CA LEU A 58 7.59 -13.22 2.91
C LEU A 58 6.41 -12.54 2.20
N TYR A 59 6.67 -11.60 1.29
CA TYR A 59 5.62 -10.97 0.50
C TYR A 59 4.98 -11.96 -0.49
N GLU A 60 5.78 -12.83 -1.14
CA GLU A 60 5.25 -13.89 -2.00
C GLU A 60 4.32 -14.79 -1.21
N ARG A 61 4.74 -15.22 -0.01
CA ARG A 61 3.90 -16.04 0.85
C ARG A 61 2.62 -15.33 1.29
N ALA A 62 2.69 -14.05 1.67
CA ALA A 62 1.52 -13.26 2.01
C ALA A 62 0.58 -13.06 0.81
N ALA A 63 1.13 -12.87 -0.39
CA ALA A 63 0.39 -12.72 -1.63
C ALA A 63 -0.37 -14.01 -2.00
N GLU A 64 0.27 -15.18 -1.91
CA GLU A 64 -0.37 -16.49 -2.09
C GLU A 64 -1.56 -16.69 -1.14
N LEU A 65 -1.47 -16.15 0.06
CA LEU A 65 -2.52 -16.20 1.09
C LEU A 65 -3.55 -15.06 0.94
N GLY A 66 -3.52 -14.31 -0.16
CA GLY A 66 -4.54 -13.31 -0.53
C GLY A 66 -4.31 -11.90 0.02
N VAL A 67 -3.13 -11.58 0.55
CA VAL A 67 -2.82 -10.21 1.00
C VAL A 67 -2.53 -9.32 -0.22
N LYS A 68 -3.52 -8.54 -0.65
CA LYS A 68 -3.40 -7.64 -1.82
C LYS A 68 -2.26 -6.61 -1.70
N ALA A 69 -1.96 -6.17 -0.50
CA ALA A 69 -0.86 -5.23 -0.24
C ALA A 69 0.51 -5.87 -0.51
N ALA A 70 0.66 -7.18 -0.31
CA ALA A 70 1.89 -7.91 -0.64
C ALA A 70 2.14 -7.92 -2.15
N HIS A 71 1.12 -8.21 -2.96
CA HIS A 71 1.21 -8.08 -4.42
C HIS A 71 1.60 -6.66 -4.84
N TYR A 72 1.00 -5.64 -4.23
CA TYR A 72 1.35 -4.24 -4.53
C TYR A 72 2.82 -3.93 -4.21
N ASN A 73 3.32 -4.36 -3.06
CA ASN A 73 4.71 -4.12 -2.66
C ASN A 73 5.71 -4.87 -3.55
N LEU A 74 5.42 -6.13 -3.92
CA LEU A 74 6.23 -6.88 -4.91
C LEU A 74 6.28 -6.15 -6.24
N ALA A 75 5.13 -5.66 -6.72
CA ALA A 75 5.07 -4.89 -7.96
C ALA A 75 5.95 -3.62 -7.88
N CYS A 76 5.91 -2.89 -6.77
CA CYS A 76 6.75 -1.71 -6.56
C CYS A 76 8.24 -2.06 -6.55
N LEU A 77 8.64 -3.15 -5.90
CA LEU A 77 10.03 -3.60 -5.86
C LEU A 77 10.54 -3.90 -7.28
N TYR A 78 9.80 -4.70 -8.06
CA TYR A 78 10.19 -5.03 -9.43
C TYR A 78 10.13 -3.84 -10.39
N ALA A 79 9.17 -2.92 -10.21
CA ALA A 79 9.07 -1.73 -11.05
C ALA A 79 10.22 -0.73 -10.81
N ASN A 80 10.62 -0.55 -9.56
CA ASN A 80 11.69 0.38 -9.19
C ASN A 80 13.07 -0.19 -9.55
N GLY A 81 13.32 -1.45 -9.24
CA GLY A 81 14.60 -2.11 -9.52
C GLY A 81 15.77 -1.62 -8.65
N ALA A 82 15.48 -0.97 -7.52
CA ALA A 82 16.53 -0.46 -6.62
C ALA A 82 17.13 -1.54 -5.73
N ASP A 83 16.28 -2.40 -5.21
CA ASP A 83 16.66 -3.46 -4.26
C ASP A 83 16.62 -4.87 -4.88
N VAL A 84 15.92 -5.03 -6.01
CA VAL A 84 15.85 -6.26 -6.82
C VAL A 84 16.07 -5.90 -8.28
N ALA A 85 16.44 -6.86 -9.12
CA ALA A 85 16.54 -6.64 -10.55
C ALA A 85 15.19 -6.15 -11.10
N LYS A 86 15.22 -5.04 -11.85
CA LYS A 86 14.03 -4.45 -12.46
C LYS A 86 13.39 -5.43 -13.43
N ASP A 87 12.10 -5.68 -13.24
CA ASP A 87 11.31 -6.58 -14.08
C ASP A 87 9.89 -6.02 -14.22
N MET A 88 9.64 -5.35 -15.35
CA MET A 88 8.35 -4.70 -15.60
C MET A 88 7.23 -5.70 -15.84
N ASP A 89 7.53 -6.90 -16.35
CA ASP A 89 6.52 -7.93 -16.60
C ASP A 89 6.04 -8.54 -15.26
N LYS A 90 6.97 -8.81 -14.34
CA LYS A 90 6.61 -9.21 -12.97
C LYS A 90 5.85 -8.11 -12.25
N ALA A 91 6.30 -6.86 -12.37
CA ALA A 91 5.63 -5.72 -11.77
C ALA A 91 4.17 -5.62 -12.27
N PHE A 92 3.96 -5.75 -13.59
CA PHE A 92 2.63 -5.69 -14.19
C PHE A 92 1.72 -6.79 -13.63
N ARG A 93 2.17 -8.05 -13.63
CA ARG A 93 1.39 -9.19 -13.10
C ARG A 93 1.00 -8.99 -11.64
N HIS A 94 1.92 -8.53 -10.81
CA HIS A 94 1.64 -8.26 -9.40
C HIS A 94 0.70 -7.05 -9.21
N TYR A 95 0.83 -5.99 -10.02
CA TYR A 95 -0.15 -4.90 -10.01
C TYR A 95 -1.53 -5.37 -10.43
N GLU A 96 -1.65 -6.23 -11.45
CA GLU A 96 -2.93 -6.82 -11.86
C GLU A 96 -3.56 -7.63 -10.72
N ALA A 97 -2.79 -8.53 -10.09
CA ALA A 97 -3.28 -9.32 -8.96
C ALA A 97 -3.78 -8.45 -7.80
N ALA A 98 -3.02 -7.43 -7.42
CA ALA A 98 -3.45 -6.47 -6.40
C ALA A 98 -4.71 -5.70 -6.82
N ALA A 99 -4.77 -5.27 -8.08
CA ALA A 99 -5.90 -4.51 -8.62
C ALA A 99 -7.19 -5.33 -8.70
N MET A 100 -7.10 -6.62 -9.01
CA MET A 100 -8.23 -7.55 -8.99
C MET A 100 -8.81 -7.70 -7.58
N CYS A 101 -7.97 -7.63 -6.55
CA CYS A 101 -8.39 -7.62 -5.14
C CYS A 101 -8.80 -6.22 -4.63
N GLY A 102 -9.02 -5.24 -5.51
CA GLY A 102 -9.49 -3.91 -5.15
C GLY A 102 -8.42 -2.99 -4.55
N HIS A 103 -7.14 -3.18 -4.89
CA HIS A 103 -6.09 -2.26 -4.47
C HIS A 103 -6.04 -1.03 -5.40
N PHE A 104 -6.51 0.12 -4.93
CA PHE A 104 -6.67 1.33 -5.75
C PHE A 104 -5.34 1.88 -6.31
N SER A 105 -4.26 1.87 -5.51
CA SER A 105 -2.94 2.33 -5.99
C SER A 105 -2.36 1.41 -7.07
N ALA A 106 -2.65 0.11 -7.02
CA ALA A 106 -2.25 -0.80 -8.09
C ALA A 106 -2.99 -0.47 -9.41
N ARG A 107 -4.30 -0.17 -9.33
CA ARG A 107 -5.06 0.33 -10.48
C ARG A 107 -4.48 1.62 -11.04
N TYR A 108 -4.08 2.55 -10.18
CA TYR A 108 -3.44 3.79 -10.61
C TYR A 108 -2.12 3.51 -11.35
N ASN A 109 -1.27 2.63 -10.83
CA ASN A 109 0.01 2.29 -11.43
C ASN A 109 -0.16 1.57 -12.77
N LEU A 110 -1.13 0.66 -12.91
CA LEU A 110 -1.48 0.05 -14.19
C LEU A 110 -1.88 1.11 -15.22
N GLY A 111 -2.73 2.07 -14.84
CA GLY A 111 -3.08 3.19 -15.70
C GLY A 111 -1.86 3.99 -16.15
N GLY A 112 -0.87 4.18 -15.26
CA GLY A 112 0.40 4.81 -15.60
C GLY A 112 1.26 4.00 -16.57
N MET A 113 1.26 2.67 -16.47
CA MET A 113 1.96 1.77 -17.39
C MET A 113 1.29 1.80 -18.78
N GLU A 114 -0.04 1.70 -18.84
CA GLU A 114 -0.81 1.79 -20.08
C GLU A 114 -0.63 3.16 -20.78
N TYR A 115 -0.60 4.23 -20.00
CA TYR A 115 -0.31 5.56 -20.53
C TYR A 115 1.07 5.63 -21.20
N LYS A 116 2.10 5.06 -20.59
CA LYS A 116 3.45 4.99 -21.17
C LYS A 116 3.49 4.15 -22.45
N ALA A 117 2.67 3.11 -22.51
CA ALA A 117 2.48 2.27 -23.70
C ALA A 117 1.58 2.93 -24.78
N ARG A 118 1.08 4.14 -24.54
CA ARG A 118 0.15 4.89 -25.38
C ARG A 118 -1.25 4.27 -25.51
N ASN A 119 -1.61 3.36 -24.63
CA ASN A 119 -2.93 2.76 -24.53
C ASN A 119 -3.85 3.67 -23.68
N TYR A 120 -4.18 4.86 -24.22
CA TYR A 120 -4.86 5.90 -23.45
C TYR A 120 -6.24 5.51 -22.94
N ASP A 121 -6.99 4.71 -23.70
CA ASP A 121 -8.32 4.22 -23.28
C ASP A 121 -8.22 3.29 -22.07
N LEU A 122 -7.25 2.37 -22.06
CA LEU A 122 -6.99 1.47 -20.94
C LEU A 122 -6.49 2.26 -19.71
N ALA A 123 -5.59 3.23 -19.92
CA ALA A 123 -5.13 4.11 -18.85
C ALA A 123 -6.31 4.83 -18.18
N LEU A 124 -7.21 5.41 -19.00
CA LEU A 124 -8.40 6.08 -18.52
C LEU A 124 -9.32 5.14 -17.71
N GLN A 125 -9.56 3.93 -18.22
CA GLN A 125 -10.37 2.92 -17.52
C GLN A 125 -9.78 2.56 -16.15
N HIS A 126 -8.48 2.30 -16.06
CA HIS A 126 -7.80 2.01 -14.81
C HIS A 126 -7.92 3.17 -13.82
N TRP A 127 -7.68 4.41 -14.25
CA TRP A 127 -7.82 5.58 -13.38
C TRP A 127 -9.25 5.84 -12.97
N MET A 128 -10.25 5.61 -13.83
CA MET A 128 -11.65 5.73 -13.47
C MET A 128 -12.07 4.72 -12.39
N ILE A 129 -11.58 3.48 -12.45
CA ILE A 129 -11.82 2.48 -11.40
C ILE A 129 -11.13 2.93 -10.10
N SER A 130 -9.88 3.36 -10.18
CA SER A 130 -9.11 3.82 -9.02
C SER A 130 -9.75 5.03 -8.34
N ALA A 131 -10.24 6.00 -9.10
CA ALA A 131 -10.95 7.17 -8.57
C ALA A 131 -12.25 6.78 -7.85
N LYS A 132 -13.02 5.81 -8.40
CA LYS A 132 -14.22 5.26 -7.73
C LYS A 132 -13.91 4.54 -6.41
N LEU A 133 -12.68 4.14 -6.19
CA LEU A 133 -12.19 3.56 -4.94
C LEU A 133 -11.60 4.63 -3.98
N GLY A 134 -11.77 5.92 -4.30
CA GLY A 134 -11.36 7.02 -3.45
C GLY A 134 -9.92 7.50 -3.65
N HIS A 135 -9.28 7.17 -4.78
CA HIS A 135 -7.91 7.60 -5.08
C HIS A 135 -7.89 8.96 -5.78
N ASP A 136 -7.43 9.99 -5.09
CA ASP A 136 -7.41 11.39 -5.53
C ASP A 136 -6.48 11.63 -6.75
N PHE A 137 -5.26 11.09 -6.73
CA PHE A 137 -4.32 11.20 -7.86
C PHE A 137 -4.88 10.64 -9.18
N SER A 138 -5.78 9.63 -9.09
CA SER A 138 -6.46 9.13 -10.28
C SER A 138 -7.45 10.14 -10.86
N LEU A 139 -8.15 10.86 -9.99
CA LEU A 139 -9.04 11.93 -10.40
C LEU A 139 -8.28 13.07 -11.11
N ASP A 140 -7.10 13.42 -10.59
CA ASP A 140 -6.23 14.43 -11.22
C ASP A 140 -5.73 13.98 -12.61
N LYS A 141 -5.38 12.69 -12.78
CA LYS A 141 -5.03 12.14 -14.12
C LYS A 141 -6.19 12.24 -15.10
N ILE A 142 -7.41 11.90 -14.67
CA ILE A 142 -8.62 12.01 -15.50
C ILE A 142 -8.91 13.47 -15.85
N LYS A 143 -8.73 14.40 -14.91
CA LYS A 143 -8.83 15.85 -15.17
C LYS A 143 -7.83 16.30 -16.23
N THR A 144 -6.59 15.85 -16.13
CA THR A 144 -5.54 16.14 -17.13
C THR A 144 -5.93 15.58 -18.50
N PHE A 145 -6.46 14.36 -18.57
CA PHE A 145 -6.96 13.75 -19.80
C PHE A 145 -8.12 14.54 -20.42
N PHE A 146 -9.05 15.02 -19.59
CA PHE A 146 -10.15 15.89 -20.05
C PHE A 146 -9.60 17.18 -20.63
N MET A 147 -8.65 17.84 -19.97
CA MET A 147 -8.06 19.09 -20.45
C MET A 147 -7.27 18.93 -21.77
N SER A 148 -6.70 17.74 -22.01
CA SER A 148 -5.97 17.41 -23.25
C SER A 148 -6.85 16.78 -24.35
N GLY A 149 -8.15 16.65 -24.12
CA GLY A 149 -9.09 16.06 -25.09
C GLY A 149 -9.05 14.52 -25.17
N LEU A 150 -8.28 13.86 -24.31
CA LEU A 150 -8.21 12.38 -24.21
C LEU A 150 -9.35 11.76 -23.38
N ALA A 151 -10.08 12.57 -22.65
CA ALA A 151 -11.30 12.15 -21.94
C ALA A 151 -12.45 13.12 -22.18
N THR A 152 -13.67 12.60 -22.21
CA THR A 152 -14.88 13.41 -22.36
C THR A 152 -15.30 14.06 -21.04
N LYS A 153 -16.14 15.11 -21.15
CA LYS A 153 -16.80 15.71 -19.97
C LYS A 153 -17.60 14.66 -19.17
N ALA A 154 -18.20 13.69 -19.85
CA ALA A 154 -18.93 12.59 -19.21
C ALA A 154 -18.01 11.70 -18.36
N HIS A 155 -16.82 11.37 -18.88
CA HIS A 155 -15.81 10.59 -18.14
C HIS A 155 -15.37 11.33 -16.88
N TYR A 156 -15.01 12.60 -16.97
CA TYR A 156 -14.60 13.38 -15.81
C TYR A 156 -15.72 13.53 -14.78
N ALA A 157 -16.94 13.84 -15.21
CA ALA A 157 -18.09 13.94 -14.30
C ALA A 157 -18.43 12.61 -13.61
N ALA A 158 -18.30 11.47 -14.32
CA ALA A 158 -18.51 10.15 -13.74
C ALA A 158 -17.43 9.79 -12.70
N ALA A 159 -16.17 10.11 -12.98
CA ALA A 159 -15.06 9.90 -12.06
C ALA A 159 -15.22 10.75 -10.79
N LEU A 160 -15.58 12.02 -10.94
CA LEU A 160 -15.79 12.94 -9.81
C LEU A 160 -16.92 12.47 -8.90
N ARG A 161 -18.07 12.06 -9.46
CA ARG A 161 -19.17 11.49 -8.68
C ARG A 161 -18.76 10.21 -7.96
N GLY A 162 -18.06 9.30 -8.66
CA GLY A 162 -17.58 8.07 -8.06
C GLY A 162 -16.63 8.30 -6.90
N TYR A 163 -15.68 9.23 -7.06
CA TYR A 163 -14.77 9.65 -5.99
C TYR A 163 -15.52 10.24 -4.79
N GLN A 164 -16.44 11.20 -5.03
CA GLN A 164 -17.23 11.83 -3.96
C GLN A 164 -18.04 10.79 -3.18
N ASN A 165 -18.65 9.83 -3.86
CA ASN A 165 -19.39 8.75 -3.20
C ASN A 165 -18.45 7.89 -2.33
N ALA A 166 -17.29 7.51 -2.84
CA ALA A 166 -16.31 6.73 -2.08
C ALA A 166 -15.84 7.47 -0.81
N ILE A 167 -15.54 8.76 -0.92
CA ILE A 167 -15.16 9.59 0.25
C ILE A 167 -16.30 9.65 1.25
N LYS A 168 -17.55 9.84 0.79
CA LYS A 168 -18.72 9.87 1.65
C LYS A 168 -18.96 8.52 2.37
N GLU A 169 -18.78 7.39 1.69
CA GLU A 169 -18.90 6.06 2.28
C GLU A 169 -17.78 5.76 3.29
N MET A 170 -16.57 6.30 3.05
CA MET A 170 -15.43 6.19 3.97
C MET A 170 -15.51 7.15 5.15
N SER A 171 -16.34 8.19 5.08
CA SER A 171 -16.58 9.16 6.16
C SER A 171 -17.59 8.58 7.15
N SER A 172 -17.25 8.59 8.44
CA SER A 172 -18.20 8.31 9.51
C SER A 172 -18.00 9.33 10.63
N PRO A 173 -19.03 9.68 11.41
CA PRO A 173 -18.91 10.61 12.53
C PRO A 173 -17.74 10.27 13.45
N ASP A 174 -17.59 9.00 13.82
CA ASP A 174 -16.51 8.51 14.69
C ASP A 174 -15.12 8.71 14.10
N ARG A 175 -14.97 8.55 12.77
CA ARG A 175 -13.70 8.80 12.05
C ARG A 175 -13.38 10.28 11.96
N ASP A 176 -14.38 11.11 11.78
CA ASP A 176 -14.20 12.57 11.67
C ASP A 176 -13.85 13.15 13.04
N GLU A 177 -14.44 12.66 14.14
CA GLU A 177 -14.02 12.99 15.50
C GLU A 177 -12.60 12.54 15.79
N SER A 178 -12.20 11.33 15.36
CA SER A 178 -10.84 10.82 15.51
C SER A 178 -9.80 11.70 14.79
N LYS A 179 -10.10 12.17 13.59
CA LYS A 179 -9.22 13.09 12.85
C LYS A 179 -9.01 14.41 13.58
N VAL A 180 -10.08 15.00 14.11
CA VAL A 180 -10.00 16.23 14.91
C VAL A 180 -9.13 16.01 16.14
N PHE A 181 -9.28 14.89 16.83
CA PHE A 181 -8.45 14.54 18.00
C PHE A 181 -6.98 14.42 17.65
N PHE A 182 -6.63 13.74 16.55
CA PHE A 182 -5.22 13.61 16.11
C PHE A 182 -4.62 14.95 15.68
N THR A 183 -5.37 15.79 14.97
CA THR A 183 -4.91 17.13 14.56
C THR A 183 -4.60 18.00 15.78
N LEU A 184 -5.50 18.03 16.77
CA LEU A 184 -5.28 18.77 18.02
C LEU A 184 -4.10 18.24 18.85
N ALA A 185 -3.86 16.92 18.81
CA ALA A 185 -2.73 16.30 19.48
C ALA A 185 -1.38 16.61 18.79
N GLU A 186 -1.36 16.82 17.47
CA GLU A 186 -0.17 17.26 16.73
C GLU A 186 0.14 18.75 16.97
N GLU A 187 -0.86 19.61 17.02
CA GLU A 187 -0.71 21.04 17.31
C GLU A 187 -0.31 21.33 18.78
N SER A 188 -0.56 20.40 19.69
CA SER A 188 -0.22 20.51 21.11
C SER A 188 1.14 19.92 21.50
N ARG A 189 1.92 19.41 20.55
CA ARG A 189 3.29 18.95 20.81
C ARG A 189 4.23 20.16 20.95
N PRO A 190 4.97 20.27 22.08
CA PRO A 190 5.89 21.36 22.33
C PRO A 190 7.11 21.34 21.40
#